data_3448e3fe3b41392c250788622c14f79e
#
_entry.id   3448e3fe3b41392c250788622c14f79e
#
_cell.length_a   1.000
_cell.length_b   1.000
_cell.length_c   1.000
_cell.angle_alpha   90.00
_cell.angle_beta   90.00
_cell.angle_gamma   90.00
#
_symmetry.space_group_name_H-M   'P 1'
#
loop_
_entity.id
_entity.type
_entity.pdbx_description
1 polymer ?
#
loop_
_entity_poly.entity_id
_entity_poly.type
_entity_poly.pdbx_seq_one_letter_code
_entity_poly.pdbx_strand_id
1 'polypeptide(L)' 'MLLLGIDTSGKVASADLFDTENEIFLAQSSLYTQKTHSQVIMPMVKDILAKSDKQMSDIGAIAVA' A
#
# COMPACT_ATOMS: atom_id res chain seq x y z
N MET A 1 -9.34 12.20 1.47
CA MET A 1 -8.30 11.80 0.49
C MET A 1 -7.88 10.37 0.74
N LEU A 2 -7.28 9.76 -0.26
CA LEU A 2 -6.71 8.43 -0.10
C LEU A 2 -5.24 8.53 0.31
N LEU A 3 -4.88 7.77 1.33
CA LEU A 3 -3.52 7.70 1.85
C LEU A 3 -2.97 6.31 1.61
N LEU A 4 -1.87 6.23 0.90
CA LEU A 4 -1.16 4.98 0.67
C LEU A 4 -0.04 4.85 1.69
N GLY A 5 -0.11 3.84 2.56
CA GLY A 5 0.92 3.55 3.54
C GLY A 5 1.81 2.42 3.08
N ILE A 6 3.11 2.57 3.26
CA ILE A 6 4.10 1.56 2.88
C ILE A 6 5.04 1.36 4.05
N ASP A 7 5.22 0.13 4.48
CA ASP A 7 6.17 -0.22 5.53
C ASP A 7 7.09 -1.32 5.03
N THR A 8 8.37 -1.00 4.94
CA THR A 8 9.40 -1.93 4.47
C THR A 8 10.47 -2.16 5.53
N SER A 9 10.19 -1.82 6.78
CA SER A 9 11.16 -1.92 7.87
C SER A 9 11.18 -3.33 8.43
N GLY A 10 11.88 -4.26 7.93
CA GLY A 10 11.95 -5.62 8.44
C GLY A 10 11.75 -6.65 7.35
N LYS A 11 11.47 -7.87 7.76
CA LYS A 11 11.31 -8.98 6.82
C LYS A 11 9.92 -9.03 6.18
N VAL A 12 8.97 -8.29 6.73
CA VAL A 12 7.62 -8.21 6.18
C VAL A 12 7.47 -6.85 5.50
N ALA A 13 7.18 -6.88 4.21
CA ALA A 13 6.80 -5.68 3.48
C ALA A 13 5.28 -5.57 3.52
N SER A 14 4.77 -4.37 3.78
CA SER A 14 3.33 -4.18 3.83
C SER A 14 2.95 -2.87 3.16
N ALA A 15 1.72 -2.83 2.67
CA ALA A 15 1.14 -1.62 2.09
C ALA A 15 -0.35 -1.61 2.41
N ASP A 16 -0.89 -0.41 2.58
CA ASP A 16 -2.32 -0.26 2.83
C ASP A 16 -2.83 0.99 2.14
N LEU A 17 -4.14 1.01 1.94
CA LEU A 17 -4.83 2.15 1.36
C LEU A 17 -5.92 2.58 2.34
N PHE A 18 -5.82 3.80 2.85
CA PHE A 18 -6.71 4.34 3.86
C PHE A 18 -7.51 5.51 3.29
N ASP A 19 -8.82 5.50 3.50
CA ASP A 19 -9.69 6.61 3.15
C ASP A 19 -9.85 7.50 4.39
N THR A 20 -9.26 8.70 4.35
CA THR A 20 -9.28 9.60 5.49
C THR A 20 -10.66 10.22 5.73
N GLU A 21 -11.49 10.34 4.71
CA GLU A 21 -12.81 10.92 4.86
C GLU A 21 -13.76 9.97 5.59
N ASN A 22 -13.73 8.69 5.23
CA ASN A 22 -14.59 7.68 5.84
C ASN A 22 -13.90 6.94 6.99
N GLU A 23 -12.61 7.18 7.21
CA GLU A 23 -11.81 6.56 8.26
C GLU A 23 -11.82 5.04 8.19
N ILE A 24 -11.67 4.50 6.97
CA ILE A 24 -11.62 3.05 6.77
C ILE A 24 -10.42 2.67 5.91
N PHE A 25 -9.91 1.46 6.13
CA PHE A 25 -8.93 0.85 5.24
C PHE A 25 -9.65 0.19 4.09
N LEU A 26 -9.32 0.60 2.86
CA LEU A 26 -9.93 0.04 1.66
C LEU A 26 -9.26 -1.26 1.24
N ALA A 27 -7.95 -1.37 1.46
CA ALA A 27 -7.21 -2.57 1.11
C ALA A 27 -5.92 -2.62 1.91
N GLN A 28 -5.43 -3.82 2.18
CA GLN A 28 -4.16 -4.05 2.85
C GLN A 28 -3.49 -5.25 2.20
N SER A 29 -2.16 -5.21 2.15
CA SER A 29 -1.37 -6.33 1.64
C SER A 29 -0.08 -6.40 2.44
N SER A 30 0.36 -7.61 2.77
CA SER A 30 1.64 -7.81 3.42
C SER A 30 2.26 -9.09 2.89
N LEU A 31 3.60 -9.10 2.86
CA LEU A 31 4.35 -10.22 2.30
C LEU A 31 5.62 -10.43 3.10
N TYR A 32 5.81 -11.63 3.63
CA TYR A 32 7.09 -12.04 4.19
C TYR A 32 8.01 -12.42 3.04
N THR A 33 9.14 -11.75 2.93
CA THR A 33 10.03 -11.98 1.79
C THR A 33 11.48 -11.76 2.18
N GLN A 34 12.37 -12.51 1.53
CA GLN A 34 13.81 -12.30 1.60
C GLN A 34 14.32 -11.49 0.40
N LYS A 35 13.43 -11.15 -0.52
CA LYS A 35 13.78 -10.30 -1.66
C LYS A 35 13.92 -8.85 -1.22
N THR A 36 14.55 -8.02 -2.04
CA THR A 36 14.62 -6.60 -1.75
C THR A 36 13.23 -6.00 -1.79
N HIS A 37 12.98 -5.04 -0.91
CA HIS A 37 11.65 -4.42 -0.82
C HIS A 37 11.26 -3.71 -2.11
N SER A 38 12.25 -3.16 -2.84
CA SER A 38 11.97 -2.51 -4.11
C SER A 38 11.39 -3.47 -5.15
N GLN A 39 11.67 -4.77 -5.03
CA GLN A 39 11.14 -5.78 -5.95
C GLN A 39 9.69 -6.16 -5.65
N VAL A 40 9.20 -5.90 -4.43
CA VAL A 40 7.86 -6.32 -4.03
C VAL A 40 6.89 -5.16 -3.86
N ILE A 41 7.38 -3.94 -3.65
CA ILE A 41 6.54 -2.78 -3.35
C ILE A 41 5.60 -2.44 -4.52
N MET A 42 6.10 -2.36 -5.74
CA MET A 42 5.23 -1.99 -6.87
C MET A 42 4.16 -3.03 -7.15
N PRO A 43 4.47 -4.35 -7.14
CA PRO A 43 3.41 -5.35 -7.25
C PRO A 43 2.36 -5.24 -6.15
N MET A 44 2.77 -4.95 -4.90
CA MET A 44 1.85 -4.78 -3.79
C MET A 44 0.94 -3.58 -3.97
N VAL A 45 1.50 -2.46 -4.41
CA VAL A 45 0.72 -1.25 -4.67
C VAL A 45 -0.29 -1.50 -5.79
N LYS A 46 0.13 -2.15 -6.87
CA LYS A 46 -0.77 -2.49 -7.96
C LYS A 46 -1.91 -3.41 -7.50
N ASP A 47 -1.59 -4.38 -6.65
CA ASP A 47 -2.58 -5.29 -6.11
C ASP A 47 -3.62 -4.55 -5.26
N ILE A 48 -3.14 -3.65 -4.40
CA ILE A 48 -4.01 -2.83 -3.53
C ILE A 48 -4.93 -1.95 -4.36
N LEU A 49 -4.40 -1.31 -5.39
CA LEU A 49 -5.21 -0.45 -6.26
C LEU A 49 -6.26 -1.26 -7.01
N ALA A 50 -5.88 -2.43 -7.51
CA ALA A 50 -6.81 -3.29 -8.22
C ALA A 50 -7.94 -3.79 -7.31
N LYS A 51 -7.62 -4.21 -6.09
CA LYS A 51 -8.60 -4.70 -5.14
C LYS A 51 -9.59 -3.62 -4.71
N SER A 52 -9.14 -2.38 -4.64
CA SER A 52 -9.97 -1.27 -4.19
C SER A 52 -10.63 -0.52 -5.35
N ASP A 53 -10.39 -0.94 -6.58
CA ASP A 53 -10.90 -0.30 -7.79
C ASP A 53 -10.50 1.18 -7.84
N LYS A 54 -9.25 1.45 -7.51
CA LYS A 54 -8.66 2.79 -7.51
C LYS A 54 -7.47 2.86 -8.44
N GLN A 55 -7.08 4.07 -8.79
CA GLN A 55 -5.92 4.35 -9.63
C GLN A 55 -4.89 5.14 -8.84
N MET A 56 -3.64 5.12 -9.31
CA MET A 56 -2.58 5.89 -8.66
C MET A 56 -2.93 7.37 -8.59
N SER A 57 -3.63 7.92 -9.58
CA SER A 57 -4.05 9.31 -9.58
C SER A 57 -5.07 9.65 -8.48
N ASP A 58 -5.70 8.64 -7.87
CA ASP A 58 -6.63 8.85 -6.77
C ASP A 58 -5.92 9.04 -5.44
N ILE A 59 -4.62 8.74 -5.36
CA ILE A 59 -3.84 8.82 -4.12
C ILE A 59 -3.51 10.28 -3.83
N GLY A 60 -3.88 10.73 -2.63
CA GLY A 60 -3.61 12.11 -2.21
C GLY A 60 -2.30 12.28 -1.45
N ALA A 61 -1.82 11.22 -0.80
CA ALA A 61 -0.57 11.27 -0.05
C ALA A 61 0.00 9.85 0.12
N ILE A 62 1.31 9.77 0.32
CA ILE A 62 2.01 8.52 0.53
C ILE A 62 2.82 8.65 1.81
N ALA A 63 2.64 7.69 2.73
CA ALA A 63 3.42 7.60 3.95
C ALA A 63 4.32 6.37 3.86
N VAL A 64 5.60 6.55 4.14
CA VAL A 64 6.60 5.48 4.06
C VAL A 64 7.29 5.36 5.41
N ALA A 65 7.37 4.12 5.90
CA ALA A 65 8.08 3.82 7.14
C ALA A 65 9.25 2.86 6.88
#